data_d8f12aa4942ed84802c1bd08608c76cb
#
_entry.id   d8f12aa4942ed84802c1bd08608c76cb
#
_cell.length_a   1.000
_cell.length_b   1.000
_cell.length_c   1.000
_cell.angle_alpha   90.00
_cell.angle_beta   90.00
_cell.angle_gamma   90.00
#
_symmetry.space_group_name_H-M   'P 1'
#
loop_
_entity.id
_entity.type
_entity.pdbx_description
1 polymer ?
#
loop_
_entity_poly.entity_id
_entity_poly.type
_entity_poly.pdbx_seq_one_letter_code
_entity_poly.pdbx_strand_id
1 'polypeptide(L)'
;VEVLPTPVQRPHPPVWMAASSRASIEWAASIGHSILMDPHSTHTELGAKWLSYKETLEKNGYSIDGRMTPMARLFAVSSTQEKAAEIARRGAKWLVDAYVPRELFGDGDPVERYVDEVVIHGTPERVVDELNRLLEEIHLDYMIGAPLSHESFVQFTDYIMPRVV
;
A
#
# COMPACT_ATOMS: atom_id res chain seq x y z
N VAL A 1 16.68 19.38 22.02
CA VAL A 1 15.30 19.85 22.18
C VAL A 1 14.53 18.77 22.91
N GLU A 2 13.89 19.11 24.04
CA GLU A 2 13.00 18.20 24.73
C GLU A 2 11.60 18.32 24.12
N VAL A 3 11.00 17.16 23.76
CA VAL A 3 9.65 17.12 23.23
C VAL A 3 8.69 16.64 24.32
N LEU A 4 7.70 17.46 24.66
CA LEU A 4 6.71 17.19 25.69
C LEU A 4 5.29 17.12 25.07
N PRO A 5 4.43 16.23 25.60
CA PRO A 5 4.66 15.25 26.66
C PRO A 5 5.51 14.05 26.19
N THR A 6 6.30 13.48 27.09
CA THR A 6 7.06 12.27 26.79
C THR A 6 6.13 11.05 26.81
N PRO A 7 6.37 10.01 25.97
CA PRO A 7 5.60 8.78 25.98
C PRO A 7 5.67 8.06 27.34
N VAL A 8 4.54 7.48 27.77
CA VAL A 8 4.49 6.60 28.97
C VAL A 8 5.16 5.25 28.66
N GLN A 9 5.03 4.77 27.43
CA GLN A 9 5.64 3.52 26.97
C GLN A 9 7.17 3.61 26.95
N ARG A 10 7.83 2.51 27.32
CA ARG A 10 9.28 2.40 27.30
C ARG A 10 9.71 1.25 26.38
N PRO A 11 10.69 1.47 25.47
CA PRO A 11 11.43 2.73 25.24
C PRO A 11 10.58 3.85 24.63
N HIS A 12 9.57 3.53 23.80
CA HIS A 12 8.64 4.44 23.12
C HIS A 12 7.53 3.60 22.44
N PRO A 13 6.40 4.19 21.99
CA PRO A 13 5.44 3.50 21.13
C PRO A 13 6.08 2.95 19.87
N PRO A 14 5.49 1.90 19.24
CA PRO A 14 5.92 1.47 17.91
C PRO A 14 5.93 2.66 16.93
N VAL A 15 7.00 2.77 16.15
CA VAL A 15 7.19 3.85 15.18
C VAL A 15 7.12 3.27 13.77
N TRP A 16 6.19 3.80 12.98
CA TRP A 16 6.14 3.55 11.54
C TRP A 16 6.60 4.81 10.80
N MET A 17 7.51 4.63 9.90
CA MET A 17 8.02 5.71 9.10
C MET A 17 7.46 5.66 7.69
N ALA A 18 6.75 6.70 7.27
CA ALA A 18 6.32 6.79 5.88
C ALA A 18 7.54 6.90 4.96
N ALA A 19 7.71 5.93 4.07
CA ALA A 19 8.86 5.83 3.19
C ALA A 19 8.44 5.42 1.78
N SER A 20 8.76 6.25 0.78
CA SER A 20 8.46 6.01 -0.62
C SER A 20 9.72 5.96 -1.49
N SER A 21 10.72 6.78 -1.17
CA SER A 21 11.98 6.80 -1.89
C SER A 21 12.94 5.72 -1.38
N ARG A 22 13.83 5.25 -2.26
CA ARG A 22 14.89 4.29 -1.87
C ARG A 22 15.68 4.77 -0.66
N ALA A 23 16.10 6.03 -0.66
CA ALA A 23 16.89 6.62 0.42
C ALA A 23 16.15 6.62 1.77
N SER A 24 14.84 6.94 1.78
CA SER A 24 14.03 6.93 3.01
C SER A 24 13.80 5.49 3.53
N ILE A 25 13.63 4.53 2.63
CA ILE A 25 13.47 3.11 2.97
C ILE A 25 14.77 2.57 3.59
N GLU A 26 15.91 2.77 2.91
CA GLU A 26 17.23 2.35 3.39
C GLU A 26 17.57 3.02 4.74
N TRP A 27 17.24 4.29 4.91
CA TRP A 27 17.47 4.98 6.17
C TRP A 27 16.63 4.39 7.31
N ALA A 28 15.31 4.20 7.11
CA ALA A 28 14.44 3.60 8.11
C ALA A 28 14.89 2.20 8.51
N ALA A 29 15.29 1.38 7.53
CA ALA A 29 15.84 0.04 7.75
C ALA A 29 17.14 0.08 8.53
N SER A 30 18.03 1.02 8.23
CA SER A 30 19.37 1.13 8.88
C SER A 30 19.30 1.42 10.37
N ILE A 31 18.20 2.05 10.84
CA ILE A 31 17.95 2.34 12.25
C ILE A 31 16.90 1.42 12.88
N GLY A 32 16.47 0.40 12.14
CA GLY A 32 15.56 -0.62 12.64
C GLY A 32 14.12 -0.16 12.84
N HIS A 33 13.62 0.86 12.14
CA HIS A 33 12.23 1.29 12.21
C HIS A 33 11.35 0.50 11.24
N SER A 34 10.09 0.26 11.63
CA SER A 34 9.05 -0.20 10.70
C SER A 34 8.73 0.87 9.67
N ILE A 35 8.27 0.46 8.49
CA ILE A 35 7.91 1.39 7.41
C ILE A 35 6.43 1.29 7.05
N LEU A 36 5.87 2.40 6.63
CA LEU A 36 4.59 2.49 5.95
C LEU A 36 4.87 2.82 4.49
N MET A 37 4.53 1.90 3.60
CA MET A 37 4.75 2.04 2.16
C MET A 37 3.65 2.88 1.51
N ASP A 38 4.04 3.66 0.52
CA ASP A 38 3.18 4.63 -0.15
C ASP A 38 2.04 3.98 -0.97
N PRO A 39 0.92 4.71 -1.20
CA PRO A 39 -0.23 4.21 -1.94
C PRO A 39 -0.09 4.31 -3.46
N HIS A 40 0.94 4.97 -4.00
CA HIS A 40 1.03 5.33 -5.41
C HIS A 40 2.00 4.49 -6.24
N SER A 41 2.88 3.74 -5.57
CA SER A 41 3.77 2.80 -6.25
C SER A 41 2.97 1.63 -6.84
N THR A 42 3.41 1.14 -7.98
CA THR A 42 2.88 -0.08 -8.57
C THR A 42 3.07 -1.28 -7.64
N HIS A 43 2.31 -2.35 -7.84
CA HIS A 43 2.47 -3.56 -7.02
C HIS A 43 3.90 -4.13 -7.13
N THR A 44 4.45 -4.14 -8.33
CA THR A 44 5.83 -4.60 -8.58
C THR A 44 6.88 -3.74 -7.86
N GLU A 45 6.72 -2.41 -7.90
CA GLU A 45 7.62 -1.50 -7.19
C GLU A 45 7.56 -1.69 -5.67
N LEU A 46 6.37 -1.95 -5.11
CA LEU A 46 6.24 -2.23 -3.69
C LEU A 46 6.96 -3.51 -3.27
N GLY A 47 6.85 -4.57 -4.05
CA GLY A 47 7.59 -5.80 -3.82
C GLY A 47 9.11 -5.56 -3.81
N ALA A 48 9.61 -4.80 -4.78
CA ALA A 48 11.02 -4.42 -4.84
C ALA A 48 11.45 -3.55 -3.64
N LYS A 49 10.61 -2.61 -3.21
CA LYS A 49 10.85 -1.77 -2.03
C LYS A 49 10.86 -2.60 -0.75
N TRP A 50 9.94 -3.56 -0.61
CA TRP A 50 9.90 -4.46 0.54
C TRP A 50 11.18 -5.31 0.63
N LEU A 51 11.64 -5.88 -0.47
CA LEU A 51 12.91 -6.63 -0.53
C LEU A 51 14.10 -5.76 -0.13
N SER A 52 14.20 -4.55 -0.69
CA SER A 52 15.27 -3.60 -0.35
C SER A 52 15.26 -3.20 1.12
N TYR A 53 14.07 -3.01 1.70
CA TYR A 53 13.92 -2.75 3.14
C TYR A 53 14.43 -3.93 3.96
N LYS A 54 13.99 -5.16 3.66
CA LYS A 54 14.38 -6.38 4.36
C LYS A 54 15.90 -6.59 4.32
N GLU A 55 16.50 -6.53 3.13
CA GLU A 55 17.94 -6.70 2.94
C GLU A 55 18.75 -5.66 3.73
N THR A 56 18.32 -4.39 3.70
CA THR A 56 19.00 -3.32 4.43
C THR A 56 18.84 -3.48 5.94
N LEU A 57 17.68 -3.91 6.40
CA LEU A 57 17.39 -4.19 7.81
C LEU A 57 18.34 -5.28 8.35
N GLU A 58 18.40 -6.42 7.65
CA GLU A 58 19.23 -7.57 8.00
C GLU A 58 20.71 -7.23 7.97
N LYS A 59 21.17 -6.47 6.97
CA LYS A 59 22.57 -5.99 6.87
C LYS A 59 22.98 -5.12 8.06
N ASN A 60 22.03 -4.42 8.68
CA ASN A 60 22.29 -3.60 9.87
C ASN A 60 22.03 -4.34 11.20
N GLY A 61 21.84 -5.67 11.16
CA GLY A 61 21.71 -6.51 12.34
C GLY A 61 20.32 -6.53 12.97
N TYR A 62 19.31 -6.10 12.24
CA TYR A 62 17.92 -6.19 12.68
C TYR A 62 17.20 -7.35 11.98
N SER A 63 16.17 -7.92 12.63
CA SER A 63 15.27 -8.92 12.01
C SER A 63 14.03 -8.27 11.45
N ILE A 64 13.48 -8.85 10.39
CA ILE A 64 12.13 -8.53 9.90
C ILE A 64 11.05 -9.03 10.88
N ASP A 65 11.36 -10.05 11.68
CA ASP A 65 10.41 -10.65 12.61
C ASP A 65 9.88 -9.63 13.63
N GLY A 66 8.57 -9.60 13.79
CA GLY A 66 7.89 -8.67 14.69
C GLY A 66 7.81 -7.21 14.20
N ARG A 67 8.28 -6.93 12.98
CA ARG A 67 8.14 -5.61 12.34
C ARG A 67 6.90 -5.58 11.46
N MET A 68 6.25 -4.44 11.47
CA MET A 68 5.11 -4.20 10.58
C MET A 68 5.58 -3.45 9.34
N THR A 69 5.13 -3.92 8.17
CA THR A 69 5.41 -3.28 6.87
C THR A 69 4.09 -2.97 6.15
N PRO A 70 3.19 -2.16 6.76
CA PRO A 70 1.92 -1.86 6.14
C PRO A 70 2.09 -1.19 4.79
N MET A 71 1.28 -1.63 3.83
CA MET A 71 1.22 -1.07 2.49
C MET A 71 -0.12 -0.37 2.29
N ALA A 72 -0.10 0.90 1.94
CA ALA A 72 -1.32 1.62 1.61
C ALA A 72 -1.79 1.25 0.20
N ARG A 73 -3.06 0.82 0.05
CA ARG A 73 -3.64 0.46 -1.24
C ARG A 73 -5.01 1.10 -1.44
N LEU A 74 -5.22 1.63 -2.64
CA LEU A 74 -6.53 2.07 -3.09
C LEU A 74 -7.31 0.87 -3.60
N PHE A 75 -8.61 0.87 -3.35
CA PHE A 75 -9.46 -0.18 -3.88
C PHE A 75 -10.83 0.32 -4.36
N ALA A 76 -11.34 -0.37 -5.38
CA ALA A 76 -12.66 -0.16 -5.95
C ALA A 76 -13.40 -1.49 -6.10
N VAL A 77 -14.45 -1.69 -5.31
CA VAL A 77 -15.24 -2.92 -5.30
C VAL A 77 -16.68 -2.61 -5.67
N SER A 78 -17.25 -3.43 -6.55
CA SER A 78 -18.67 -3.35 -6.91
C SER A 78 -19.20 -4.73 -7.33
N SER A 79 -20.51 -4.83 -7.51
CA SER A 79 -21.17 -6.07 -7.93
C SER A 79 -20.81 -6.53 -9.34
N THR A 80 -20.22 -5.67 -10.18
CA THR A 80 -19.72 -6.04 -11.51
C THR A 80 -18.34 -5.44 -11.76
N GLN A 81 -17.57 -6.11 -12.63
CA GLN A 81 -16.23 -5.66 -13.01
C GLN A 81 -16.24 -4.28 -13.68
N GLU A 82 -17.23 -4.02 -14.52
CA GLU A 82 -17.36 -2.76 -15.25
C GLU A 82 -17.57 -1.59 -14.31
N LYS A 83 -18.47 -1.74 -13.31
CA LYS A 83 -18.70 -0.70 -12.30
C LYS A 83 -17.48 -0.47 -11.43
N ALA A 84 -16.81 -1.53 -11.00
CA ALA A 84 -15.59 -1.42 -10.21
C ALA A 84 -14.50 -0.67 -10.99
N ALA A 85 -14.31 -0.99 -12.27
CA ALA A 85 -13.37 -0.30 -13.14
C ALA A 85 -13.73 1.19 -13.35
N GLU A 86 -15.02 1.52 -13.48
CA GLU A 86 -15.48 2.92 -13.57
C GLU A 86 -15.16 3.70 -12.28
N ILE A 87 -15.42 3.10 -11.10
CA ILE A 87 -15.07 3.71 -9.81
C ILE A 87 -13.55 3.91 -9.71
N ALA A 88 -12.77 2.90 -10.11
CA ALA A 88 -11.32 2.97 -10.11
C ALA A 88 -10.80 4.10 -11.01
N ARG A 89 -11.28 4.21 -12.27
CA ARG A 89 -10.88 5.28 -13.20
C ARG A 89 -11.22 6.67 -12.69
N ARG A 90 -12.40 6.86 -12.11
CA ARG A 90 -12.80 8.14 -11.56
C ARG A 90 -11.91 8.56 -10.39
N GLY A 91 -11.61 7.63 -9.48
CA GLY A 91 -10.70 7.88 -8.37
C GLY A 91 -9.26 8.10 -8.83
N ALA A 92 -8.76 7.25 -9.73
CA ALA A 92 -7.43 7.36 -10.32
C ALA A 92 -7.22 8.69 -11.05
N LYS A 93 -8.21 9.14 -11.83
CA LYS A 93 -8.13 10.43 -12.53
C LYS A 93 -7.92 11.59 -11.56
N TRP A 94 -8.66 11.63 -10.47
CA TRP A 94 -8.49 12.68 -9.46
C TRP A 94 -7.09 12.65 -8.83
N LEU A 95 -6.58 11.47 -8.51
CA LEU A 95 -5.26 11.29 -7.90
C LEU A 95 -4.11 11.63 -8.87
N VAL A 96 -4.20 11.15 -10.11
CA VAL A 96 -3.20 11.44 -11.14
C VAL A 96 -3.15 12.93 -11.44
N ASP A 97 -4.30 13.59 -11.59
CA ASP A 97 -4.36 15.03 -11.88
C ASP A 97 -3.83 15.88 -10.70
N ALA A 98 -3.96 15.40 -9.44
CA ALA A 98 -3.62 16.18 -8.26
C ALA A 98 -2.23 15.90 -7.69
N TYR A 99 -1.73 14.66 -7.76
CA TYR A 99 -0.59 14.23 -6.95
C TYR A 99 0.48 13.44 -7.70
N VAL A 100 0.17 12.85 -8.85
CA VAL A 100 1.11 11.95 -9.52
C VAL A 100 1.71 12.63 -10.74
N PRO A 101 3.04 12.81 -10.80
CA PRO A 101 3.71 13.37 -11.98
C PRO A 101 3.46 12.47 -13.19
N ARG A 102 2.97 13.06 -14.28
CA ARG A 102 2.65 12.33 -15.52
C ARG A 102 3.85 11.63 -16.14
N GLU A 103 5.03 12.18 -15.91
CA GLU A 103 6.31 11.65 -16.38
C GLU A 103 6.63 10.24 -15.85
N LEU A 104 6.02 9.84 -14.73
CA LEU A 104 6.19 8.50 -14.16
C LEU A 104 5.54 7.39 -15.00
N PHE A 105 4.63 7.74 -15.89
CA PHE A 105 3.84 6.74 -16.66
C PHE A 105 4.32 6.53 -18.10
N GLY A 106 5.31 7.27 -18.56
CA GLY A 106 5.82 7.14 -19.94
C GLY A 106 4.77 7.43 -21.02
N ASP A 107 4.86 6.74 -22.15
CA ASP A 107 3.96 6.89 -23.30
C ASP A 107 2.67 6.04 -23.08
N GLY A 108 1.65 6.60 -22.49
CA GLY A 108 0.37 5.90 -22.29
C GLY A 108 -0.65 6.78 -21.59
N ASP A 109 -1.86 6.25 -21.39
CA ASP A 109 -2.85 6.90 -20.53
C ASP A 109 -2.45 6.67 -19.05
N PRO A 110 -2.03 7.72 -18.32
CA PRO A 110 -1.59 7.58 -16.95
C PRO A 110 -2.71 7.10 -16.02
N VAL A 111 -3.97 7.38 -16.35
CA VAL A 111 -5.13 6.94 -15.54
C VAL A 111 -5.34 5.43 -15.69
N GLU A 112 -5.34 4.91 -16.92
CA GLU A 112 -5.50 3.46 -17.14
C GLU A 112 -4.34 2.69 -16.51
N ARG A 113 -3.11 3.16 -16.69
CA ARG A 113 -1.94 2.53 -16.07
C ARG A 113 -2.01 2.55 -14.54
N TYR A 114 -2.46 3.66 -13.95
CA TYR A 114 -2.66 3.75 -12.50
C TYR A 114 -3.74 2.77 -12.01
N VAL A 115 -4.82 2.60 -12.77
CA VAL A 115 -5.87 1.62 -12.47
C VAL A 115 -5.32 0.20 -12.51
N ASP A 116 -4.55 -0.14 -13.54
CA ASP A 116 -4.06 -1.50 -13.76
C ASP A 116 -2.93 -1.92 -12.81
N GLU A 117 -2.06 -0.98 -12.43
CA GLU A 117 -0.82 -1.29 -11.70
C GLU A 117 -0.87 -0.92 -10.20
N VAL A 118 -1.82 -0.07 -9.78
CA VAL A 118 -1.88 0.47 -8.41
C VAL A 118 -3.19 0.16 -7.70
N VAL A 119 -4.33 0.25 -8.39
CA VAL A 119 -5.65 0.10 -7.75
C VAL A 119 -6.07 -1.38 -7.75
N ILE A 120 -6.42 -1.89 -6.58
CA ILE A 120 -7.06 -3.21 -6.46
C ILE A 120 -8.54 -3.04 -6.79
N HIS A 121 -9.04 -3.64 -7.89
CA HIS A 121 -10.43 -3.41 -8.29
C HIS A 121 -11.10 -4.63 -8.90
N GLY A 122 -12.41 -4.74 -8.66
CA GLY A 122 -13.22 -5.82 -9.23
C GLY A 122 -14.46 -6.17 -8.41
N THR A 123 -15.03 -7.34 -8.71
CA THR A 123 -16.01 -7.97 -7.84
C THR A 123 -15.34 -8.45 -6.55
N PRO A 124 -16.11 -8.72 -5.47
CA PRO A 124 -15.53 -9.24 -4.23
C PRO A 124 -14.65 -10.47 -4.44
N GLU A 125 -15.07 -11.43 -5.29
CA GLU A 125 -14.29 -12.64 -5.59
C GLU A 125 -12.92 -12.29 -6.19
N ARG A 126 -12.94 -11.44 -7.22
CA ARG A 126 -11.72 -11.03 -7.91
C ARG A 126 -10.77 -10.27 -6.99
N VAL A 127 -11.31 -9.44 -6.10
CA VAL A 127 -10.47 -8.69 -5.14
C VAL A 127 -9.86 -9.63 -4.11
N VAL A 128 -10.57 -10.67 -3.64
CA VAL A 128 -10.00 -11.70 -2.77
C VAL A 128 -8.86 -12.43 -3.46
N ASP A 129 -9.04 -12.85 -4.72
CA ASP A 129 -8.01 -13.54 -5.50
C ASP A 129 -6.78 -12.64 -5.68
N GLU A 130 -6.98 -11.35 -5.97
CA GLU A 130 -5.91 -10.38 -6.13
C GLU A 130 -5.16 -10.12 -4.81
N LEU A 131 -5.86 -10.02 -3.69
CA LEU A 131 -5.22 -9.86 -2.37
C LEU A 131 -4.36 -11.08 -2.01
N ASN A 132 -4.86 -12.29 -2.28
CA ASN A 132 -4.09 -13.52 -2.06
C ASN A 132 -2.84 -13.56 -2.95
N ARG A 133 -2.95 -13.16 -4.23
CA ARG A 133 -1.81 -13.03 -5.14
C ARG A 133 -0.78 -12.02 -4.62
N LEU A 134 -1.22 -10.84 -4.18
CA LEU A 134 -0.33 -9.80 -3.65
C LEU A 134 0.32 -10.20 -2.33
N LEU A 135 -0.36 -10.98 -1.49
CA LEU A 135 0.24 -11.55 -0.28
C LEU A 135 1.46 -12.43 -0.63
N GLU A 136 1.34 -13.27 -1.64
CA GLU A 136 2.41 -14.17 -2.08
C GLU A 136 3.54 -13.44 -2.82
N GLU A 137 3.19 -12.52 -3.75
CA GLU A 137 4.15 -11.88 -4.64
C GLU A 137 4.90 -10.71 -4.01
N ILE A 138 4.23 -9.90 -3.18
CA ILE A 138 4.80 -8.67 -2.63
C ILE A 138 4.74 -8.57 -1.11
N HIS A 139 4.37 -9.66 -0.43
CA HIS A 139 4.21 -9.70 1.02
C HIS A 139 3.21 -8.65 1.56
N LEU A 140 2.05 -8.52 0.91
CA LEU A 140 0.96 -7.65 1.37
C LEU A 140 0.20 -8.32 2.54
N ASP A 141 0.85 -8.49 3.65
CA ASP A 141 0.31 -9.08 4.88
C ASP A 141 -0.40 -8.07 5.80
N TYR A 142 -0.17 -6.79 5.55
CA TYR A 142 -0.84 -5.71 6.25
C TYR A 142 -1.22 -4.58 5.29
N MET A 143 -2.49 -4.53 4.91
CA MET A 143 -3.01 -3.49 4.03
C MET A 143 -3.66 -2.35 4.81
N ILE A 144 -3.31 -1.12 4.48
CA ILE A 144 -4.08 0.08 4.83
C ILE A 144 -4.93 0.45 3.62
N GLY A 145 -6.20 0.06 3.68
CA GLY A 145 -7.13 0.22 2.56
C GLY A 145 -7.74 1.61 2.44
N ALA A 146 -7.68 2.20 1.25
CA ALA A 146 -8.35 3.46 0.90
C ALA A 146 -9.45 3.21 -0.15
N PRO A 147 -10.74 3.17 0.25
CA PRO A 147 -11.83 2.93 -0.67
C PRO A 147 -12.07 4.13 -1.58
N LEU A 148 -12.23 3.88 -2.89
CA LEU A 148 -12.53 4.93 -3.88
C LEU A 148 -14.01 5.30 -3.96
N SER A 149 -14.87 4.62 -3.20
CA SER A 149 -16.29 4.97 -3.02
C SER A 149 -16.84 4.38 -1.72
N HIS A 150 -17.98 4.92 -1.26
CA HIS A 150 -18.68 4.33 -0.13
C HIS A 150 -19.18 2.90 -0.43
N GLU A 151 -19.64 2.64 -1.65
CA GLU A 151 -20.01 1.29 -2.09
C GLU A 151 -18.82 0.33 -1.97
N SER A 152 -17.65 0.74 -2.42
CA SER A 152 -16.42 -0.07 -2.29
C SER A 152 -16.06 -0.37 -0.84
N PHE A 153 -16.24 0.60 0.07
CA PHE A 153 -16.03 0.38 1.50
C PHE A 153 -16.97 -0.71 2.04
N VAL A 154 -18.28 -0.58 1.78
CA VAL A 154 -19.30 -1.56 2.24
C VAL A 154 -19.03 -2.94 1.66
N GLN A 155 -18.80 -3.03 0.34
CA GLN A 155 -18.51 -4.31 -0.33
C GLN A 155 -17.23 -4.96 0.23
N PHE A 156 -16.21 -4.18 0.54
CA PHE A 156 -14.97 -4.69 1.11
C PHE A 156 -15.19 -5.24 2.53
N THR A 157 -15.88 -4.49 3.38
CA THR A 157 -16.11 -4.90 4.79
C THR A 157 -17.02 -6.12 4.89
N ASP A 158 -18.06 -6.18 4.08
CA ASP A 158 -19.10 -7.23 4.19
C ASP A 158 -18.69 -8.54 3.50
N TYR A 159 -17.96 -8.45 2.36
CA TYR A 159 -17.72 -9.62 1.50
C TYR A 159 -16.26 -10.01 1.33
N ILE A 160 -15.30 -9.14 1.65
CA ILE A 160 -13.88 -9.41 1.44
C ILE A 160 -13.16 -9.64 2.79
N MET A 161 -13.27 -8.72 3.74
CA MET A 161 -12.60 -8.85 5.04
C MET A 161 -12.83 -10.21 5.72
N PRO A 162 -14.06 -10.78 5.75
CA PRO A 162 -14.28 -12.08 6.39
C PRO A 162 -13.60 -13.26 5.68
N ARG A 163 -13.06 -13.05 4.47
CA ARG A 163 -12.45 -14.10 3.63
C ARG A 163 -10.92 -14.02 3.55
N VAL A 164 -10.33 -12.92 4.01
CA VAL A 164 -8.89 -12.65 3.95
C VAL A 164 -8.26 -12.45 5.33
N VAL A 165 -9.02 -12.60 6.39
CA VAL A 165 -8.59 -12.47 7.80
C VAL A 165 -8.53 -13.85 8.46
#